data_6059bf2a38043478bb881b0bf4e420c0
#
_entry.id   6059bf2a38043478bb881b0bf4e420c0
#
_cell.length_a   1.000
_cell.length_b   1.000
_cell.length_c   1.000
_cell.angle_alpha   90.00
_cell.angle_beta   90.00
_cell.angle_gamma   90.00
#
_symmetry.space_group_name_H-M   'P 1'
#
loop_
_entity.id
_entity.type
_entity.pdbx_description
1 polymer ?
#
loop_
_entity_poly.entity_id
_entity_poly.type
_entity_poly.pdbx_seq_one_letter_code
_entity_poly.pdbx_strand_id
1 'polypeptide(L)'
;MKQLRAYIYILGISLVIGIMTACSVSYGFNGASIDYTQTKTIQIADFPIRSSYVWGPMGPMFNNELKDKFANNTQLRQVSRNGDLKIEGEITQYSQRNKSVSAEGYSAQTELSITVNVRFTNNKKHTEDFEKS
;
A
#
# COMPACT_ATOMS: atom_id res chain seq x y z
N MET A 1 1.81 -11.34 -55.73
CA MET A 1 2.54 -10.35 -54.90
C MET A 1 1.61 -9.44 -54.07
N LYS A 2 0.48 -9.00 -54.56
CA LYS A 2 -0.47 -8.18 -53.73
C LYS A 2 -1.08 -8.95 -52.57
N GLN A 3 -1.44 -10.21 -52.77
CA GLN A 3 -2.00 -11.08 -51.73
C GLN A 3 -0.98 -11.35 -50.61
N LEU A 4 0.26 -11.59 -50.97
CA LEU A 4 1.32 -11.88 -49.97
C LEU A 4 1.54 -10.64 -49.05
N ARG A 5 1.51 -9.45 -49.60
CA ARG A 5 1.61 -8.20 -48.81
C ARG A 5 0.42 -8.03 -47.86
N ALA A 6 -0.79 -8.36 -48.25
CA ALA A 6 -1.99 -8.30 -47.41
C ALA A 6 -1.85 -9.28 -46.20
N TYR A 7 -1.37 -10.50 -46.42
CA TYR A 7 -1.13 -11.48 -45.35
C TYR A 7 -0.07 -10.99 -44.34
N ILE A 8 1.00 -10.34 -44.82
CA ILE A 8 2.04 -9.76 -43.93
C ILE A 8 1.47 -8.65 -43.05
N TYR A 9 0.62 -7.77 -43.59
CA TYR A 9 -0.03 -6.71 -42.82
C TYR A 9 -1.00 -7.28 -41.78
N ILE A 10 -1.81 -8.28 -42.15
CA ILE A 10 -2.75 -8.93 -41.22
C ILE A 10 -2.00 -9.64 -40.09
N LEU A 11 -0.91 -10.33 -40.40
CA LEU A 11 -0.06 -10.99 -39.41
C LEU A 11 0.61 -9.97 -38.46
N GLY A 12 1.09 -8.83 -38.99
CA GLY A 12 1.68 -7.76 -38.21
C GLY A 12 0.68 -7.10 -37.26
N ILE A 13 -0.54 -6.83 -37.72
CA ILE A 13 -1.60 -6.24 -36.91
C ILE A 13 -2.05 -7.22 -35.80
N SER A 14 -2.16 -8.52 -36.11
CA SER A 14 -2.50 -9.55 -35.13
C SER A 14 -1.43 -9.68 -34.03
N LEU A 15 -0.15 -9.56 -34.40
CA LEU A 15 0.97 -9.59 -33.44
C LEU A 15 0.95 -8.37 -32.50
N VAL A 16 0.65 -7.18 -33.01
CA VAL A 16 0.58 -5.94 -32.22
C VAL A 16 -0.59 -5.97 -31.23
N ILE A 17 -1.75 -6.49 -31.62
CA ILE A 17 -2.93 -6.64 -30.77
C ILE A 17 -2.64 -7.65 -29.62
N GLY A 18 -1.88 -8.70 -29.88
CA GLY A 18 -1.51 -9.71 -28.88
C GLY A 18 -0.60 -9.16 -27.76
N ILE A 19 0.18 -8.13 -28.03
CA ILE A 19 1.11 -7.53 -27.04
C ILE A 19 0.39 -6.58 -26.07
N MET A 20 -0.75 -6.02 -26.44
CA MET A 20 -1.49 -5.07 -25.62
C MET A 20 -2.24 -5.70 -24.43
N THR A 21 -2.40 -7.02 -24.39
CA THR A 21 -3.14 -7.71 -23.30
C THR A 21 -2.29 -8.13 -22.12
N ALA A 22 -0.97 -7.87 -22.13
CA ALA A 22 -0.02 -8.39 -21.15
C ALA A 22 0.25 -7.50 -19.93
N CYS A 23 -0.39 -6.33 -19.80
CA CYS A 23 -0.20 -5.45 -18.63
C CYS A 23 -1.40 -5.49 -17.69
N SER A 24 -1.65 -6.65 -17.08
CA SER A 24 -2.46 -6.76 -15.87
C SER A 24 -1.51 -6.67 -14.68
N VAL A 25 -1.26 -5.46 -14.16
CA VAL A 25 -0.57 -5.29 -12.88
C VAL A 25 -1.58 -5.56 -11.77
N SER A 26 -1.58 -6.80 -11.29
CA SER A 26 -2.32 -7.15 -10.08
C SER A 26 -1.48 -6.73 -8.87
N TYR A 27 -1.84 -5.64 -8.22
CA TYR A 27 -1.36 -5.34 -6.86
C TYR A 27 -2.08 -6.26 -5.88
N GLY A 28 -1.61 -7.49 -5.77
CA GLY A 28 -2.03 -8.41 -4.73
C GLY A 28 -1.34 -8.04 -3.43
N PHE A 29 -2.07 -7.59 -2.42
CA PHE A 29 -1.63 -7.65 -1.03
C PHE A 29 -1.44 -9.14 -0.69
N ASN A 30 -0.24 -9.69 -0.83
CA ASN A 30 0.17 -11.04 -0.44
C ASN A 30 -0.91 -12.15 -0.54
N GLY A 31 -1.74 -12.15 -1.60
CA GLY A 31 -2.73 -13.19 -1.84
C GLY A 31 -3.97 -13.20 -0.93
N ALA A 32 -4.09 -12.30 0.03
CA ALA A 32 -5.29 -12.17 0.85
C ALA A 32 -6.32 -11.28 0.14
N SER A 33 -7.24 -11.91 -0.55
CA SER A 33 -8.45 -11.23 -1.04
C SER A 33 -9.41 -11.05 0.13
N ILE A 34 -9.82 -9.80 0.40
CA ILE A 34 -10.85 -9.53 1.40
C ILE A 34 -12.18 -10.10 0.91
N ASP A 35 -12.77 -11.01 1.67
CA ASP A 35 -14.11 -11.50 1.41
C ASP A 35 -15.14 -10.49 1.90
N TYR A 36 -15.56 -9.58 1.03
CA TYR A 36 -16.55 -8.54 1.33
C TYR A 36 -17.97 -9.09 1.62
N THR A 37 -18.22 -10.38 1.40
CA THR A 37 -19.51 -11.00 1.77
C THR A 37 -19.62 -11.18 3.28
N GLN A 38 -18.51 -11.48 3.94
CA GLN A 38 -18.43 -11.73 5.39
C GLN A 38 -17.79 -10.58 6.16
N THR A 39 -16.90 -9.82 5.53
CA THR A 39 -16.10 -8.77 6.15
C THR A 39 -16.51 -7.41 5.59
N LYS A 40 -17.19 -6.59 6.39
CA LYS A 40 -17.76 -5.31 5.97
C LYS A 40 -17.18 -4.12 6.72
N THR A 41 -16.55 -4.36 7.87
CA THR A 41 -16.09 -3.31 8.76
C THR A 41 -14.62 -3.48 9.12
N ILE A 42 -13.93 -2.34 9.30
CA ILE A 42 -12.55 -2.30 9.77
C ILE A 42 -12.41 -1.29 10.91
N GLN A 43 -11.72 -1.71 11.95
CA GLN A 43 -11.26 -0.85 13.03
C GLN A 43 -9.78 -0.55 12.82
N ILE A 44 -9.43 0.70 12.68
CA ILE A 44 -8.05 1.17 12.58
C ILE A 44 -7.72 1.96 13.83
N ALA A 45 -6.88 1.40 14.70
CA ALA A 45 -6.40 2.10 15.88
C ALA A 45 -5.36 3.15 15.50
N ASP A 46 -5.24 4.21 16.29
CA ASP A 46 -4.16 5.16 16.12
C ASP A 46 -2.83 4.52 16.52
N PHE A 47 -1.81 4.72 15.72
CA PHE A 47 -0.46 4.22 15.92
C PHE A 47 0.33 5.22 16.77
N PRO A 48 0.59 4.91 18.06
CA PRO A 48 1.41 5.75 18.90
C PRO A 48 2.86 5.74 18.42
N ILE A 49 3.55 6.85 18.66
CA ILE A 49 4.96 6.98 18.35
C ILE A 49 5.77 6.59 19.60
N ARG A 50 6.68 5.62 19.43
CA ARG A 50 7.61 5.13 20.45
C ARG A 50 9.05 5.59 20.21
N SER A 51 9.31 6.23 19.07
CA SER A 51 10.62 6.78 18.74
C SER A 51 10.99 7.93 19.67
N SER A 52 12.26 8.01 20.09
CA SER A 52 12.77 9.08 20.95
C SER A 52 12.78 10.44 20.29
N TYR A 53 12.87 10.49 18.97
CA TYR A 53 12.81 11.69 18.16
C TYR A 53 11.80 11.50 17.04
N VAL A 54 11.00 12.52 16.80
CA VAL A 54 10.03 12.52 15.71
C VAL A 54 9.64 13.96 15.38
N TRP A 55 9.38 14.22 14.11
CA TRP A 55 8.75 15.45 13.70
C TRP A 55 7.28 15.46 14.18
N GLY A 56 6.88 16.49 14.96
CA GLY A 56 5.61 16.53 15.69
C GLY A 56 4.36 16.18 14.88
N PRO A 57 4.15 16.74 13.66
CA PRO A 57 2.97 16.43 12.84
C PRO A 57 2.90 15.00 12.28
N MET A 58 3.98 14.23 12.38
CA MET A 58 4.10 12.91 11.74
C MET A 58 3.04 11.90 12.19
N GLY A 59 2.75 11.84 13.49
CA GLY A 59 1.77 10.91 14.04
C GLY A 59 0.35 11.14 13.48
N PRO A 60 -0.22 12.33 13.62
CA PRO A 60 -1.51 12.65 13.00
C PRO A 60 -1.53 12.44 11.49
N MET A 61 -0.48 12.84 10.76
CA MET A 61 -0.39 12.64 9.31
C MET A 61 -0.42 11.15 8.96
N PHE A 62 0.41 10.33 9.60
CA PHE A 62 0.44 8.89 9.36
C PHE A 62 -0.93 8.24 9.60
N ASN A 63 -1.55 8.54 10.74
CA ASN A 63 -2.82 7.94 11.12
C ASN A 63 -3.97 8.37 10.17
N ASN A 64 -4.00 9.63 9.74
CA ASN A 64 -4.99 10.11 8.78
C ASN A 64 -4.78 9.46 7.40
N GLU A 65 -3.54 9.46 6.88
CA GLU A 65 -3.22 8.84 5.59
C GLU A 65 -3.53 7.34 5.59
N LEU A 66 -3.25 6.63 6.69
CA LEU A 66 -3.59 5.21 6.81
C LEU A 66 -5.10 5.00 6.68
N LYS A 67 -5.90 5.77 7.44
CA LYS A 67 -7.36 5.70 7.41
C LYS A 67 -7.91 6.03 6.03
N ASP A 68 -7.39 7.09 5.40
CA ASP A 68 -7.79 7.53 4.06
C ASP A 68 -7.44 6.49 2.99
N LYS A 69 -6.27 5.84 3.10
CA LYS A 69 -5.90 4.74 2.20
C LYS A 69 -6.89 3.58 2.25
N PHE A 70 -7.31 3.18 3.45
CA PHE A 70 -8.33 2.13 3.58
C PHE A 70 -9.70 2.57 3.08
N ALA A 71 -10.12 3.80 3.37
CA ALA A 71 -11.40 4.35 2.89
C ALA A 71 -11.47 4.42 1.35
N ASN A 72 -10.37 4.82 0.71
CA ASN A 72 -10.33 5.03 -0.74
C ASN A 72 -10.06 3.76 -1.54
N ASN A 73 -9.37 2.77 -0.96
CA ASN A 73 -8.93 1.57 -1.69
C ASN A 73 -9.68 0.30 -1.30
N THR A 74 -10.62 0.35 -0.35
CA THR A 74 -11.42 -0.80 0.06
C THR A 74 -12.89 -0.42 0.18
N GLN A 75 -13.77 -1.44 0.17
CA GLN A 75 -15.20 -1.26 0.42
C GLN A 75 -15.55 -1.41 1.92
N LEU A 76 -14.53 -1.42 2.80
CA LEU A 76 -14.71 -1.58 4.22
C LEU A 76 -15.18 -0.27 4.87
N ARG A 77 -16.23 -0.37 5.68
CA ARG A 77 -16.67 0.76 6.50
C ARG A 77 -15.83 0.85 7.76
N GLN A 78 -15.21 2.00 7.99
CA GLN A 78 -14.44 2.23 9.21
C GLN A 78 -15.36 2.37 10.41
N VAL A 79 -14.99 1.72 11.52
CA VAL A 79 -15.70 1.75 12.80
C VAL A 79 -14.73 1.98 13.95
N SER A 80 -15.20 2.61 15.02
CA SER A 80 -14.36 2.90 16.20
C SER A 80 -14.13 1.67 17.09
N ARG A 81 -15.03 0.69 17.04
CA ARG A 81 -14.98 -0.52 17.88
C ARG A 81 -15.60 -1.71 17.14
N ASN A 82 -15.18 -2.90 17.52
CA ASN A 82 -15.76 -4.18 17.07
C ASN A 82 -15.85 -4.32 15.54
N GLY A 83 -14.79 -3.89 14.83
CA GLY A 83 -14.66 -4.15 13.39
C GLY A 83 -14.49 -5.64 13.11
N ASP A 84 -14.97 -6.10 11.95
CA ASP A 84 -14.69 -7.46 11.46
C ASP A 84 -13.18 -7.67 11.27
N LEU A 85 -12.50 -6.63 10.79
CA LEU A 85 -11.05 -6.53 10.76
C LEU A 85 -10.56 -5.49 11.77
N LYS A 86 -9.38 -5.72 12.33
CA LYS A 86 -8.71 -4.77 13.22
C LYS A 86 -7.26 -4.58 12.78
N ILE A 87 -6.84 -3.33 12.68
CA ILE A 87 -5.44 -2.95 12.49
C ILE A 87 -5.03 -2.09 13.66
N GLU A 88 -3.95 -2.47 14.30
CA GLU A 88 -3.30 -1.73 15.36
C GLU A 88 -1.79 -1.85 15.24
N GLY A 89 -1.06 -0.94 15.85
CA GLY A 89 0.39 -0.99 15.80
C GLY A 89 1.02 0.22 16.46
N GLU A 90 2.30 0.38 16.24
CA GLU A 90 3.09 1.50 16.76
C GLU A 90 4.22 1.88 15.81
N ILE A 91 4.63 3.12 15.85
CA ILE A 91 5.79 3.64 15.12
C ILE A 91 6.98 3.56 16.06
N THR A 92 7.89 2.62 15.79
CA THR A 92 9.03 2.29 16.67
C THR A 92 10.27 3.09 16.36
N GLN A 93 10.45 3.48 15.09
CA GLN A 93 11.65 4.21 14.67
C GLN A 93 11.31 5.31 13.67
N TYR A 94 12.00 6.43 13.82
CA TYR A 94 11.98 7.56 12.91
C TYR A 94 13.41 8.03 12.71
N SER A 95 13.88 8.12 11.48
CA SER A 95 15.20 8.67 11.18
C SER A 95 15.19 9.51 9.91
N GLN A 96 16.01 10.54 9.90
CA GLN A 96 16.17 11.47 8.79
C GLN A 96 17.63 11.53 8.40
N ARG A 97 17.92 11.37 7.11
CA ARG A 97 19.28 11.45 6.56
C ARG A 97 19.30 12.38 5.35
N ASN A 98 20.35 13.16 5.24
CA ASN A 98 20.64 13.88 4.00
C ASN A 98 21.24 12.90 3.00
N LYS A 99 20.60 12.75 1.84
CA LYS A 99 20.98 11.76 0.81
C LYS A 99 21.99 12.35 -0.20
N SER A 100 21.89 13.62 -0.47
CA SER A 100 22.83 14.35 -1.35
C SER A 100 23.05 15.76 -0.84
N VAL A 101 24.25 16.29 -1.12
CA VAL A 101 24.63 17.67 -0.82
C VAL A 101 24.92 18.34 -2.16
N SER A 102 24.38 19.55 -2.37
CA SER A 102 24.71 20.34 -3.56
C SER A 102 26.15 20.82 -3.50
N ALA A 103 26.69 21.29 -4.64
CA ALA A 103 28.02 21.85 -4.71
C ALA A 103 28.25 23.07 -3.76
N GLU A 104 27.13 23.75 -3.39
CA GLU A 104 27.12 24.85 -2.44
C GLU A 104 26.96 24.42 -0.97
N GLY A 105 26.96 23.10 -0.69
CA GLY A 105 26.92 22.57 0.67
C GLY A 105 25.48 22.42 1.26
N TYR A 106 24.45 22.71 0.49
CA TYR A 106 23.05 22.52 0.94
C TYR A 106 22.56 21.09 0.66
N SER A 107 21.75 20.57 1.57
CA SER A 107 21.10 19.27 1.35
C SER A 107 20.09 19.35 0.22
N ALA A 108 20.33 18.63 -0.87
CA ALA A 108 19.43 18.60 -2.04
C ALA A 108 18.31 17.59 -1.88
N GLN A 109 18.51 16.54 -1.06
CA GLN A 109 17.50 15.52 -0.78
C GLN A 109 17.61 15.04 0.66
N THR A 110 16.45 14.86 1.28
CA THR A 110 16.33 14.26 2.61
C THR A 110 15.59 12.94 2.50
N GLU A 111 16.20 11.88 3.02
CA GLU A 111 15.57 10.56 3.15
C GLU A 111 14.96 10.44 4.54
N LEU A 112 13.68 10.09 4.57
CA LEU A 112 12.94 9.79 5.77
C LEU A 112 12.72 8.28 5.87
N SER A 113 13.12 7.68 6.99
CA SER A 113 12.86 6.27 7.28
C SER A 113 11.99 6.13 8.52
N ILE A 114 10.96 5.31 8.41
CA ILE A 114 10.02 5.02 9.47
C ILE A 114 9.90 3.51 9.62
N THR A 115 9.99 3.00 10.83
CA THR A 115 9.69 1.59 11.15
C THR A 115 8.37 1.53 11.89
N VAL A 116 7.48 0.67 11.44
CA VAL A 116 6.13 0.50 12.00
C VAL A 116 5.91 -0.97 12.31
N ASN A 117 5.56 -1.27 13.56
CA ASN A 117 5.04 -2.58 13.94
C ASN A 117 3.55 -2.59 13.68
N VAL A 118 3.07 -3.60 12.97
CA VAL A 118 1.65 -3.75 12.62
C VAL A 118 1.14 -5.08 13.12
N ARG A 119 0.00 -5.07 13.79
CA ARG A 119 -0.80 -6.25 14.12
C ARG A 119 -2.13 -6.17 13.40
N PHE A 120 -2.41 -7.19 12.64
CA PHE A 120 -3.68 -7.38 11.95
C PHE A 120 -4.45 -8.53 12.60
N THR A 121 -5.73 -8.33 12.84
CA THR A 121 -6.63 -9.33 13.37
C THR A 121 -7.88 -9.43 12.49
N ASN A 122 -8.20 -10.63 12.04
CA ASN A 122 -9.45 -10.93 11.37
C ASN A 122 -10.39 -11.65 12.34
N ASN A 123 -11.37 -10.93 12.91
CA ASN A 123 -12.33 -11.47 13.88
C ASN A 123 -13.28 -12.52 13.28
N LYS A 124 -13.33 -12.66 11.95
CA LYS A 124 -14.09 -13.70 11.25
C LYS A 124 -13.25 -14.95 10.97
N LYS A 125 -11.93 -14.77 10.81
CA LYS A 125 -11.01 -15.84 10.43
C LYS A 125 -9.62 -15.62 11.02
N HIS A 126 -9.43 -16.02 12.26
CA HIS A 126 -8.17 -15.82 13.00
C HIS A 126 -6.93 -16.48 12.36
N THR A 127 -7.10 -17.41 11.41
CA THR A 127 -5.99 -17.97 10.64
C THR A 127 -5.29 -16.96 9.72
N GLU A 128 -5.88 -15.80 9.52
CA GLU A 128 -5.34 -14.69 8.73
C GLU A 128 -4.65 -13.63 9.59
N ASP A 129 -4.64 -13.79 10.91
CA ASP A 129 -3.99 -12.87 11.83
C ASP A 129 -2.47 -12.86 11.59
N PHE A 130 -1.86 -11.68 11.63
CA PHE A 130 -0.43 -11.55 11.56
C PHE A 130 0.11 -10.36 12.37
N GLU A 131 1.38 -10.44 12.74
CA GLU A 131 2.16 -9.34 13.29
C GLU A 131 3.46 -9.20 12.51
N LYS A 132 3.79 -7.98 12.10
CA LYS A 132 4.97 -7.69 11.27
C LYS A 132 5.59 -6.35 11.66
N SER A 133 6.91 -6.32 11.63
CA SER A 133 7.75 -5.12 11.74
C SER A 133 8.48 -4.86 10.43
#